data_df19ac3a0ab534d0acc071dcb6d80d08
#
_entry.id   df19ac3a0ab534d0acc071dcb6d80d08
#
_cell.length_a   1.000
_cell.length_b   1.000
_cell.length_c   1.000
_cell.angle_alpha   90.00
_cell.angle_beta   90.00
_cell.angle_gamma   90.00
#
_symmetry.space_group_name_H-M   'P 1'
#
loop_
_entity.id
_entity.type
_entity.pdbx_description
1 polymer ?
#
loop_
_entity_poly.entity_id
_entity_poly.type
_entity_poly.pdbx_seq_one_letter_code
_entity_poly.pdbx_strand_id
1 'polypeptide(L)'
;MCNKIIVLFAATFLFGCLQKKNNTGDVAASVNDVFFTETMLKRAVATNPDISTNEHINAWINNELLYQAAVGMDVPLDIKLKATIKKISKSLTIKTYIDLLCNGSLKATNQEIKEYYKKNKEQFLRYKPAARINHFIISDKKEATKIKSVLAKYKHGKKRDKLFINNRVFSGIITEGALNKKLDKLIFTKRKKKNIVGPLYLKNKFHLIEILEIFPKGSPLGLDFVHDEIYQRLINKKLASKKEEALDSLRNEAEIVVNNKIKK
;
A
#
# COMPACT_ATOMS: atom_id res chain seq x y z
N MET A 1 51.80 52.54 58.69
CA MET A 1 51.09 51.32 59.15
C MET A 1 49.81 51.22 58.32
N CYS A 2 49.79 50.42 57.29
CA CYS A 2 48.67 50.36 56.38
C CYS A 2 48.17 48.91 56.34
N ASN A 3 47.00 48.68 56.98
CA ASN A 3 46.33 47.38 57.02
C ASN A 3 45.67 47.09 55.67
N LYS A 4 46.13 46.06 54.97
CA LYS A 4 45.47 45.51 53.78
C LYS A 4 44.44 44.49 54.23
N ILE A 5 43.18 44.84 54.02
CA ILE A 5 42.03 43.94 54.16
C ILE A 5 41.95 43.10 52.86
N ILE A 6 42.16 41.81 52.95
CA ILE A 6 41.96 40.85 51.86
C ILE A 6 40.52 40.43 51.94
N VAL A 7 39.65 40.85 50.97
CA VAL A 7 38.29 40.38 50.80
C VAL A 7 38.33 39.13 49.96
N LEU A 8 38.06 37.98 50.57
CA LEU A 8 37.97 36.68 49.91
C LEU A 8 36.57 36.61 49.26
N PHE A 9 36.52 36.70 47.92
CA PHE A 9 35.26 36.53 47.17
C PHE A 9 35.02 35.02 46.96
N ALA A 10 34.16 34.43 47.79
CA ALA A 10 33.69 33.06 47.60
C ALA A 10 32.68 33.03 46.42
N ALA A 11 33.14 32.61 45.25
CA ALA A 11 32.28 32.35 44.12
C ALA A 11 31.54 31.02 44.34
N THR A 12 30.31 31.09 44.82
CA THR A 12 29.41 29.94 44.86
C THR A 12 28.93 29.62 43.42
N PHE A 13 29.53 28.59 42.81
CA PHE A 13 29.01 27.99 41.60
C PHE A 13 27.70 27.28 41.92
N LEU A 14 26.58 27.95 41.65
CA LEU A 14 25.30 27.29 41.57
C LEU A 14 25.25 26.45 40.31
N PHE A 15 25.59 25.17 40.42
CA PHE A 15 25.22 24.17 39.43
C PHE A 15 23.70 24.06 39.41
N GLY A 16 23.07 24.88 38.60
CA GLY A 16 21.68 24.69 38.20
C GLY A 16 21.58 23.41 37.40
N CYS A 17 21.21 22.31 38.07
CA CYS A 17 20.65 21.14 37.38
C CYS A 17 19.41 21.59 36.59
N LEU A 18 19.57 21.85 35.31
CA LEU A 18 18.45 21.88 34.37
C LEU A 18 17.89 20.44 34.34
N GLN A 19 16.97 20.15 35.29
CA GLN A 19 16.12 18.98 35.19
C GLN A 19 15.30 19.14 33.91
N LYS A 20 15.79 18.49 32.83
CA LYS A 20 15.01 18.23 31.64
C LYS A 20 13.80 17.40 32.09
N LYS A 21 12.64 18.04 32.17
CA LYS A 21 11.39 17.41 32.52
C LYS A 21 11.06 16.40 31.45
N ASN A 22 11.62 15.19 31.60
CA ASN A 22 11.29 14.07 30.73
C ASN A 22 9.84 13.70 31.06
N ASN A 23 8.94 13.91 30.12
CA ASN A 23 7.62 13.32 30.13
C ASN A 23 7.78 11.79 30.05
N THR A 24 7.98 11.13 31.19
CA THR A 24 8.14 9.68 31.31
C THR A 24 6.79 8.95 31.20
N GLY A 25 5.68 9.66 30.95
CA GLY A 25 4.35 9.08 30.87
C GLY A 25 4.09 8.16 29.66
N ASP A 26 4.89 8.25 28.61
CA ASP A 26 4.65 7.56 27.34
C ASP A 26 5.82 6.65 26.91
N VAL A 27 6.61 6.11 27.84
CA VAL A 27 7.77 5.26 27.55
C VAL A 27 7.38 3.79 27.64
N ALA A 28 7.51 3.06 26.53
CA ALA A 28 7.26 1.62 26.45
C ALA A 28 8.48 0.80 26.90
N ALA A 29 9.70 1.28 26.65
CA ALA A 29 10.97 0.69 27.09
C ALA A 29 12.09 1.74 27.08
N SER A 30 13.21 1.45 27.77
CA SER A 30 14.42 2.28 27.70
C SER A 30 15.67 1.42 27.73
N VAL A 31 16.72 1.90 27.08
CA VAL A 31 18.08 1.36 27.14
C VAL A 31 19.00 2.53 27.43
N ASN A 32 19.58 2.56 28.64
CA ASN A 32 20.31 3.71 29.15
C ASN A 32 19.47 5.01 29.04
N ASP A 33 19.98 6.03 28.37
CA ASP A 33 19.30 7.34 28.21
C ASP A 33 18.42 7.42 26.95
N VAL A 34 18.23 6.31 26.21
CA VAL A 34 17.42 6.24 24.99
C VAL A 34 16.06 5.60 25.29
N PHE A 35 14.99 6.26 24.87
CA PHE A 35 13.62 5.87 25.16
C PHE A 35 12.89 5.36 23.91
N PHE A 36 12.21 4.23 24.07
CA PHE A 36 11.24 3.70 23.12
C PHE A 36 9.85 4.13 23.58
N THR A 37 9.27 5.12 22.89
CA THR A 37 7.99 5.68 23.31
C THR A 37 6.82 4.82 22.87
N GLU A 38 5.66 4.95 23.54
CA GLU A 38 4.42 4.29 23.11
C GLU A 38 4.05 4.64 21.65
N THR A 39 4.31 5.87 21.22
CA THR A 39 4.07 6.30 19.83
C THR A 39 4.92 5.51 18.85
N MET A 40 6.19 5.27 19.18
CA MET A 40 7.08 4.42 18.34
C MET A 40 6.61 2.98 18.33
N LEU A 41 6.20 2.45 19.48
CA LEU A 41 5.64 1.09 19.58
C LEU A 41 4.35 0.94 18.77
N LYS A 42 3.41 1.88 18.87
CA LYS A 42 2.17 1.88 18.08
C LYS A 42 2.45 1.87 16.56
N ARG A 43 3.46 2.62 16.12
CA ARG A 43 3.90 2.61 14.71
C ARG A 43 4.51 1.27 14.30
N ALA A 44 5.36 0.67 15.14
CA ALA A 44 5.98 -0.62 14.88
C ALA A 44 4.91 -1.72 14.74
N VAL A 45 3.95 -1.79 15.66
CA VAL A 45 2.81 -2.72 15.62
C VAL A 45 1.94 -2.48 14.37
N ALA A 46 1.66 -1.23 14.00
CA ALA A 46 0.89 -0.92 12.80
C ALA A 46 1.60 -1.36 11.51
N THR A 47 2.94 -1.35 11.49
CA THR A 47 3.75 -1.79 10.33
C THR A 47 3.79 -3.31 10.20
N ASN A 48 3.85 -4.06 11.32
CA ASN A 48 3.90 -5.52 11.36
C ASN A 48 2.93 -6.06 12.41
N PRO A 49 1.62 -6.13 12.12
CA PRO A 49 0.60 -6.50 13.11
C PRO A 49 0.64 -7.96 13.53
N ASP A 50 1.32 -8.82 12.77
CA ASP A 50 1.47 -10.26 13.07
C ASP A 50 2.50 -10.55 14.17
N ILE A 51 3.29 -9.53 14.57
CA ILE A 51 4.31 -9.62 15.62
C ILE A 51 3.70 -9.10 16.93
N SER A 52 3.93 -9.84 18.02
CA SER A 52 3.43 -9.44 19.34
C SER A 52 4.10 -8.14 19.84
N THR A 53 3.38 -7.40 20.67
CA THR A 53 3.89 -6.15 21.30
C THR A 53 5.22 -6.39 22.03
N ASN A 54 5.33 -7.51 22.76
CA ASN A 54 6.55 -7.85 23.50
C ASN A 54 7.73 -8.15 22.56
N GLU A 55 7.49 -8.79 21.44
CA GLU A 55 8.53 -9.04 20.43
C GLU A 55 9.03 -7.73 19.80
N HIS A 56 8.14 -6.76 19.52
CA HIS A 56 8.54 -5.43 19.07
C HIS A 56 9.43 -4.71 20.09
N ILE A 57 9.07 -4.76 21.38
CA ILE A 57 9.86 -4.17 22.47
C ILE A 57 11.23 -4.84 22.56
N ASN A 58 11.28 -6.17 22.57
CA ASN A 58 12.54 -6.91 22.66
C ASN A 58 13.43 -6.68 21.44
N ALA A 59 12.87 -6.63 20.24
CA ALA A 59 13.61 -6.32 19.03
C ALA A 59 14.22 -4.92 19.08
N TRP A 60 13.47 -3.93 19.58
CA TRP A 60 14.00 -2.58 19.76
C TRP A 60 15.14 -2.55 20.78
N ILE A 61 14.96 -3.18 21.97
CA ILE A 61 15.99 -3.26 23.02
C ILE A 61 17.29 -3.87 22.45
N ASN A 62 17.18 -5.02 21.77
CA ASN A 62 18.32 -5.70 21.19
C ASN A 62 19.06 -4.84 20.16
N ASN A 63 18.32 -4.16 19.28
CA ASN A 63 18.90 -3.27 18.28
C ASN A 63 19.59 -2.07 18.93
N GLU A 64 19.01 -1.48 19.97
CA GLU A 64 19.58 -0.33 20.67
C GLU A 64 20.85 -0.72 21.40
N LEU A 65 20.89 -1.87 22.09
CA LEU A 65 22.09 -2.39 22.75
C LEU A 65 23.23 -2.61 21.75
N LEU A 66 22.95 -3.23 20.61
CA LEU A 66 23.95 -3.46 19.56
C LEU A 66 24.43 -2.16 18.95
N TYR A 67 23.53 -1.20 18.73
CA TYR A 67 23.89 0.12 18.22
C TYR A 67 24.79 0.88 19.17
N GLN A 68 24.45 0.93 20.46
CA GLN A 68 25.29 1.59 21.48
C GLN A 68 26.66 0.92 21.61
N ALA A 69 26.71 -0.41 21.55
CA ALA A 69 27.98 -1.14 21.56
C ALA A 69 28.83 -0.81 20.32
N ALA A 70 28.23 -0.74 19.14
CA ALA A 70 28.92 -0.37 17.90
C ALA A 70 29.47 1.06 17.95
N VAL A 71 28.68 2.00 18.48
CA VAL A 71 29.12 3.39 18.69
C VAL A 71 30.24 3.46 19.69
N GLY A 72 30.15 2.72 20.81
CA GLY A 72 31.22 2.66 21.83
C GLY A 72 32.53 2.06 21.35
N MET A 73 32.48 1.19 20.34
CA MET A 73 33.66 0.63 19.67
C MET A 73 34.25 1.54 18.59
N ASP A 74 33.65 2.72 18.36
CA ASP A 74 34.05 3.64 17.29
C ASP A 74 34.19 2.91 15.94
N VAL A 75 33.17 2.08 15.62
CA VAL A 75 33.17 1.28 14.38
C VAL A 75 33.39 2.22 13.19
N PRO A 76 34.53 2.04 12.46
CA PRO A 76 34.89 2.98 11.42
C PRO A 76 33.90 2.90 10.26
N LEU A 77 33.18 4.00 10.03
CA LEU A 77 32.40 4.15 8.81
C LEU A 77 33.38 4.41 7.65
N ASP A 78 33.44 3.47 6.73
CA ASP A 78 34.24 3.65 5.52
C ASP A 78 33.68 4.80 4.65
N ILE A 79 34.50 5.26 3.70
CA ILE A 79 34.13 6.38 2.81
C ILE A 79 32.85 6.06 2.02
N LYS A 80 32.68 4.80 1.61
CA LYS A 80 31.50 4.36 0.84
C LYS A 80 30.23 4.40 1.69
N LEU A 81 30.34 3.95 2.96
CA LEU A 81 29.20 3.97 3.89
C LEU A 81 28.81 5.41 4.24
N LYS A 82 29.77 6.29 4.53
CA LYS A 82 29.54 7.73 4.76
C LYS A 82 28.85 8.38 3.55
N ALA A 83 29.32 8.10 2.34
CA ALA A 83 28.72 8.59 1.10
C ALA A 83 27.27 8.07 0.91
N THR A 84 27.04 6.79 1.25
CA THR A 84 25.72 6.16 1.18
C THR A 84 24.74 6.80 2.17
N ILE A 85 25.14 6.99 3.43
CA ILE A 85 24.32 7.66 4.45
C ILE A 85 23.98 9.09 3.99
N LYS A 86 24.97 9.86 3.49
CA LYS A 86 24.74 11.21 2.96
C LYS A 86 23.76 11.22 1.79
N LYS A 87 23.88 10.25 0.87
CA LYS A 87 22.96 10.11 -0.27
C LYS A 87 21.54 9.81 0.16
N ILE A 88 21.36 8.86 1.11
CA ILE A 88 20.04 8.51 1.66
C ILE A 88 19.44 9.71 2.39
N SER A 89 20.18 10.36 3.27
CA SER A 89 19.72 11.56 3.99
C SER A 89 19.28 12.65 3.02
N LYS A 90 20.08 12.98 2.00
CA LYS A 90 19.72 13.95 0.97
C LYS A 90 18.43 13.54 0.23
N SER A 91 18.29 12.27 -0.13
CA SER A 91 17.10 11.75 -0.83
C SER A 91 15.83 11.89 0.02
N LEU A 92 15.92 11.55 1.31
CA LEU A 92 14.80 11.70 2.25
C LEU A 92 14.42 13.17 2.47
N THR A 93 15.41 14.04 2.62
CA THR A 93 15.18 15.49 2.77
C THR A 93 14.48 16.07 1.52
N ILE A 94 14.95 15.71 0.32
CA ILE A 94 14.30 16.13 -0.93
C ILE A 94 12.86 15.62 -0.99
N LYS A 95 12.65 14.34 -0.66
CA LYS A 95 11.29 13.77 -0.62
C LYS A 95 10.39 14.55 0.33
N THR A 96 10.84 14.80 1.55
CA THR A 96 10.07 15.56 2.56
C THR A 96 9.75 16.98 2.05
N TYR A 97 10.71 17.65 1.42
CA TYR A 97 10.50 18.96 0.83
C TYR A 97 9.40 18.94 -0.24
N ILE A 98 9.44 17.98 -1.16
CA ILE A 98 8.41 17.83 -2.19
C ILE A 98 7.03 17.50 -1.56
N ASP A 99 6.99 16.64 -0.54
CA ASP A 99 5.75 16.30 0.17
C ASP A 99 5.16 17.56 0.84
N LEU A 100 6.00 18.42 1.42
CA LEU A 100 5.58 19.71 2.01
C LEU A 100 5.06 20.69 0.94
N LEU A 101 5.70 20.81 -0.22
CA LEU A 101 5.21 21.63 -1.34
C LEU A 101 3.83 21.19 -1.82
N CYS A 102 3.53 19.91 -1.70
CA CYS A 102 2.25 19.36 -2.09
C CYS A 102 1.17 19.53 -1.00
N ASN A 103 1.52 19.91 0.24
CA ASN A 103 0.62 20.10 1.40
C ASN A 103 -0.39 18.94 1.60
N GLY A 104 -0.04 17.71 1.26
CA GLY A 104 -0.96 16.57 1.31
C GLY A 104 -2.20 16.70 0.39
N SER A 105 -2.24 17.72 -0.48
CA SER A 105 -3.42 18.13 -1.24
C SER A 105 -3.51 17.53 -2.64
N LEU A 106 -2.52 16.73 -3.07
CA LEU A 106 -2.58 16.08 -4.38
C LEU A 106 -3.69 15.04 -4.41
N LYS A 107 -4.78 15.40 -5.03
CA LYS A 107 -5.92 14.49 -5.27
C LYS A 107 -6.20 14.40 -6.76
N ALA A 108 -6.58 13.23 -7.21
CA ALA A 108 -7.19 13.07 -8.52
C ALA A 108 -8.71 13.01 -8.34
N THR A 109 -9.42 13.82 -9.10
CA THR A 109 -10.88 13.84 -9.07
C THR A 109 -11.45 12.68 -9.89
N ASN A 110 -12.67 12.27 -9.59
CA ASN A 110 -13.37 11.26 -10.38
C ASN A 110 -13.51 11.67 -11.86
N GLN A 111 -13.59 12.95 -12.14
CA GLN A 111 -13.65 13.46 -13.52
C GLN A 111 -12.32 13.25 -14.24
N GLU A 112 -11.19 13.60 -13.62
CA GLU A 112 -9.85 13.35 -14.18
C GLU A 112 -9.60 11.87 -14.44
N ILE A 113 -10.04 11.00 -13.52
CA ILE A 113 -9.92 9.54 -13.67
C ILE A 113 -10.71 9.04 -14.88
N LYS A 114 -11.97 9.49 -15.03
CA LYS A 114 -12.82 9.13 -16.19
C LYS A 114 -12.21 9.61 -17.51
N GLU A 115 -11.69 10.82 -17.54
CA GLU A 115 -11.06 11.40 -18.73
C GLU A 115 -9.77 10.66 -19.09
N TYR A 116 -8.94 10.35 -18.08
CA TYR A 116 -7.72 9.57 -18.28
C TYR A 116 -8.03 8.19 -18.84
N TYR A 117 -9.00 7.48 -18.26
CA TYR A 117 -9.45 6.18 -18.73
C TYR A 117 -9.95 6.26 -20.18
N LYS A 118 -10.80 7.25 -20.51
CA LYS A 118 -11.34 7.43 -21.86
C LYS A 118 -10.23 7.65 -22.90
N LYS A 119 -9.21 8.45 -22.55
CA LYS A 119 -8.08 8.77 -23.45
C LYS A 119 -7.06 7.63 -23.59
N ASN A 120 -6.98 6.74 -22.59
CA ASN A 120 -5.94 5.70 -22.54
C ASN A 120 -6.53 4.29 -22.43
N LYS A 121 -7.73 4.08 -22.93
CA LYS A 121 -8.48 2.83 -22.76
C LYS A 121 -7.74 1.62 -23.32
N GLU A 122 -6.95 1.81 -24.35
CA GLU A 122 -6.10 0.80 -25.00
C GLU A 122 -4.92 0.33 -24.12
N GLN A 123 -4.59 1.04 -23.05
CA GLN A 123 -3.57 0.62 -22.09
C GLN A 123 -4.11 -0.36 -21.04
N PHE A 124 -5.43 -0.48 -20.92
CA PHE A 124 -6.10 -1.26 -19.90
C PHE A 124 -6.82 -2.47 -20.53
N LEU A 125 -6.05 -3.36 -21.13
CA LEU A 125 -6.58 -4.53 -21.82
C LEU A 125 -6.45 -5.80 -20.99
N ARG A 126 -7.39 -6.71 -21.15
CA ARG A 126 -7.36 -8.03 -20.52
C ARG A 126 -6.30 -8.92 -21.14
N TYR A 127 -5.42 -9.47 -20.34
CA TYR A 127 -4.40 -10.43 -20.80
C TYR A 127 -4.97 -11.82 -21.07
N LYS A 128 -6.08 -12.17 -20.44
CA LYS A 128 -6.81 -13.42 -20.59
C LYS A 128 -8.29 -13.17 -20.76
N PRO A 129 -9.04 -14.11 -21.36
CA PRO A 129 -10.49 -14.04 -21.34
C PRO A 129 -11.02 -13.99 -19.91
N ALA A 130 -12.15 -13.32 -19.72
CA ALA A 130 -12.86 -13.27 -18.46
C ALA A 130 -14.35 -13.47 -18.66
N ALA A 131 -15.06 -13.85 -17.61
CA ALA A 131 -16.50 -14.03 -17.64
C ALA A 131 -17.15 -13.44 -16.39
N ARG A 132 -18.23 -12.70 -16.56
CA ARG A 132 -19.14 -12.32 -15.48
C ARG A 132 -20.08 -13.47 -15.24
N ILE A 133 -20.09 -14.02 -14.02
CA ILE A 133 -20.83 -15.22 -13.69
C ILE A 133 -21.58 -15.10 -12.38
N ASN A 134 -22.61 -15.94 -12.25
CA ASN A 134 -23.15 -16.36 -10.96
C ASN A 134 -22.82 -17.84 -10.77
N HIS A 135 -22.10 -18.16 -9.72
CA HIS A 135 -21.64 -19.52 -9.43
C HIS A 135 -22.31 -20.04 -8.17
N PHE A 136 -23.19 -21.02 -8.33
CA PHE A 136 -23.92 -21.73 -7.28
C PHE A 136 -23.15 -23.01 -6.89
N ILE A 137 -22.97 -23.24 -5.60
CA ILE A 137 -22.37 -24.45 -5.04
C ILE A 137 -23.42 -25.14 -4.17
N ILE A 138 -23.91 -26.30 -4.62
CA ILE A 138 -25.13 -26.94 -4.12
C ILE A 138 -24.77 -28.38 -3.67
N SER A 139 -25.37 -28.83 -2.57
CA SER A 139 -25.10 -30.19 -2.04
C SER A 139 -25.96 -31.25 -2.72
N ASP A 140 -27.20 -30.93 -3.08
CA ASP A 140 -28.18 -31.85 -3.62
C ASP A 140 -28.39 -31.69 -5.13
N LYS A 141 -28.47 -32.84 -5.84
CA LYS A 141 -28.64 -32.88 -7.30
C LYS A 141 -30.00 -32.37 -7.75
N LYS A 142 -31.05 -32.69 -7.01
CA LYS A 142 -32.45 -32.31 -7.37
C LYS A 142 -32.58 -30.80 -7.22
N GLU A 143 -32.03 -30.23 -6.15
CA GLU A 143 -31.99 -28.79 -5.94
C GLU A 143 -31.18 -28.07 -7.02
N ALA A 144 -30.00 -28.57 -7.41
CA ALA A 144 -29.20 -28.01 -8.50
C ALA A 144 -29.96 -27.99 -9.83
N THR A 145 -30.72 -29.06 -10.11
CA THR A 145 -31.58 -29.14 -11.32
C THR A 145 -32.73 -28.14 -11.26
N LYS A 146 -33.38 -27.98 -10.10
CA LYS A 146 -34.42 -26.99 -9.87
C LYS A 146 -33.94 -25.56 -10.07
N ILE A 147 -32.75 -25.23 -9.49
CA ILE A 147 -32.11 -23.93 -9.67
C ILE A 147 -31.82 -23.66 -11.14
N LYS A 148 -31.27 -24.63 -11.86
CA LYS A 148 -31.02 -24.53 -13.30
C LYS A 148 -32.26 -24.21 -14.09
N SER A 149 -33.37 -24.88 -13.79
CA SER A 149 -34.67 -24.66 -14.46
C SER A 149 -35.21 -23.25 -14.20
N VAL A 150 -35.07 -22.74 -12.97
CA VAL A 150 -35.47 -21.38 -12.62
C VAL A 150 -34.63 -20.36 -13.35
N LEU A 151 -33.29 -20.51 -13.35
CA LEU A 151 -32.35 -19.61 -14.06
C LEU A 151 -32.61 -19.60 -15.57
N ALA A 152 -32.93 -20.76 -16.15
CA ALA A 152 -33.26 -20.86 -17.58
C ALA A 152 -34.58 -20.18 -17.96
N LYS A 153 -35.56 -20.21 -17.06
CA LYS A 153 -36.91 -19.69 -17.32
C LYS A 153 -37.08 -18.21 -16.96
N TYR A 154 -36.44 -17.75 -15.90
CA TYR A 154 -36.65 -16.42 -15.34
C TYR A 154 -35.37 -15.60 -15.37
N LYS A 155 -35.36 -14.49 -16.13
CA LYS A 155 -34.21 -13.53 -16.13
C LYS A 155 -34.26 -12.59 -14.92
N HIS A 156 -35.46 -12.29 -14.39
CA HIS A 156 -35.71 -11.37 -13.27
C HIS A 156 -36.89 -11.86 -12.43
N GLY A 157 -37.07 -11.28 -11.24
CA GLY A 157 -38.25 -11.38 -10.40
C GLY A 157 -38.12 -12.33 -9.21
N LYS A 158 -39.12 -12.27 -8.31
CA LYS A 158 -39.14 -12.90 -6.98
C LYS A 158 -38.69 -14.37 -6.93
N LYS A 159 -38.99 -15.18 -7.95
CA LYS A 159 -38.53 -16.59 -7.99
C LYS A 159 -37.03 -16.72 -8.18
N ARG A 160 -36.43 -15.83 -8.97
CA ARG A 160 -34.99 -15.76 -9.17
C ARG A 160 -34.31 -15.19 -7.95
N ASP A 161 -34.81 -14.08 -7.40
CA ASP A 161 -34.21 -13.38 -6.25
C ASP A 161 -34.09 -14.31 -5.03
N LYS A 162 -35.09 -15.16 -4.78
CA LYS A 162 -35.06 -16.19 -3.75
C LYS A 162 -33.91 -17.17 -3.90
N LEU A 163 -33.42 -17.44 -5.13
CA LEU A 163 -32.26 -18.33 -5.32
C LEU A 163 -30.97 -17.71 -4.75
N PHE A 164 -30.81 -16.41 -4.91
CA PHE A 164 -29.62 -15.70 -4.41
C PHE A 164 -29.65 -15.50 -2.90
N ILE A 165 -30.84 -15.40 -2.31
CA ILE A 165 -31.02 -15.29 -0.85
C ILE A 165 -30.80 -16.65 -0.17
N ASN A 166 -31.33 -17.72 -0.76
CA ASN A 166 -31.36 -19.03 -0.12
C ASN A 166 -30.14 -19.92 -0.41
N ASN A 167 -29.26 -19.50 -1.32
CA ASN A 167 -28.10 -20.27 -1.71
C ASN A 167 -26.80 -19.48 -1.57
N ARG A 168 -25.69 -20.19 -1.34
CA ARG A 168 -24.35 -19.59 -1.41
C ARG A 168 -23.99 -19.37 -2.89
N VAL A 169 -24.01 -18.11 -3.32
CA VAL A 169 -23.72 -17.71 -4.71
C VAL A 169 -22.54 -16.77 -4.75
N PHE A 170 -21.56 -17.10 -5.57
CA PHE A 170 -20.56 -16.12 -5.97
C PHE A 170 -21.06 -15.39 -7.20
N SER A 171 -21.15 -14.06 -7.14
CA SER A 171 -21.49 -13.19 -8.27
C SER A 171 -20.31 -12.26 -8.55
N GLY A 172 -19.71 -12.35 -9.73
CA GLY A 172 -18.52 -11.56 -10.03
C GLY A 172 -17.90 -11.88 -11.38
N ILE A 173 -16.74 -11.30 -11.63
CA ILE A 173 -15.93 -11.57 -12.81
C ILE A 173 -14.79 -12.51 -12.43
N ILE A 174 -14.63 -13.56 -13.23
CA ILE A 174 -13.53 -14.51 -13.15
C ILE A 174 -12.69 -14.44 -14.42
N THR A 175 -11.39 -14.71 -14.28
CA THR A 175 -10.46 -14.83 -15.40
C THR A 175 -10.25 -16.30 -15.75
N GLU A 176 -9.98 -16.62 -17.00
CA GLU A 176 -9.60 -17.97 -17.44
C GLU A 176 -8.44 -18.52 -16.62
N GLY A 177 -8.60 -19.71 -16.06
CA GLY A 177 -7.65 -20.35 -15.12
C GLY A 177 -7.97 -20.15 -13.65
N ALA A 178 -8.97 -19.35 -13.28
CA ALA A 178 -9.35 -19.11 -11.88
C ALA A 178 -10.16 -20.25 -11.26
N LEU A 179 -10.82 -21.08 -12.06
CA LEU A 179 -11.62 -22.19 -11.58
C LEU A 179 -10.95 -23.55 -11.86
N ASN A 180 -11.60 -24.61 -11.39
CA ASN A 180 -11.20 -25.97 -11.75
C ASN A 180 -11.19 -26.14 -13.28
N LYS A 181 -10.16 -26.82 -13.85
CA LYS A 181 -9.98 -27.02 -15.30
C LYS A 181 -11.24 -27.47 -16.05
N LYS A 182 -12.10 -28.30 -15.43
CA LYS A 182 -13.34 -28.77 -16.06
C LYS A 182 -14.37 -27.65 -16.18
N LEU A 183 -14.55 -26.83 -15.15
CA LEU A 183 -15.45 -25.67 -15.16
C LEU A 183 -14.93 -24.60 -16.12
N ASP A 184 -13.65 -24.31 -16.03
CA ASP A 184 -12.96 -23.32 -16.85
C ASP A 184 -13.12 -23.62 -18.35
N LYS A 185 -12.85 -24.88 -18.76
CA LYS A 185 -13.07 -25.34 -20.14
C LYS A 185 -14.51 -25.20 -20.60
N LEU A 186 -15.49 -25.42 -19.73
CA LEU A 186 -16.91 -25.28 -20.07
C LEU A 186 -17.32 -23.83 -20.25
N ILE A 187 -16.71 -22.89 -19.51
CA ILE A 187 -16.99 -21.45 -19.59
C ILE A 187 -16.32 -20.86 -20.83
N PHE A 188 -15.02 -21.11 -21.01
CA PHE A 188 -14.21 -20.39 -22.00
C PHE A 188 -14.05 -21.10 -23.34
N THR A 189 -14.12 -22.45 -23.40
CA THR A 189 -13.81 -23.22 -24.63
C THR A 189 -15.04 -23.78 -25.33
N LYS A 190 -16.04 -24.27 -24.60
CA LYS A 190 -17.25 -24.88 -25.16
C LYS A 190 -18.39 -23.89 -25.29
N ARG A 191 -18.29 -22.94 -26.20
CA ARG A 191 -19.38 -22.03 -26.57
C ARG A 191 -20.51 -22.75 -27.31
N LYS A 192 -21.28 -23.58 -26.65
CA LYS A 192 -22.64 -23.86 -27.10
C LYS A 192 -23.55 -22.81 -26.47
N LYS A 193 -24.52 -22.29 -27.23
CA LYS A 193 -25.50 -21.20 -26.96
C LYS A 193 -26.19 -21.17 -25.56
N LYS A 194 -25.72 -21.93 -24.58
CA LYS A 194 -26.33 -22.03 -23.25
C LYS A 194 -25.53 -21.20 -22.25
N ASN A 195 -26.17 -20.15 -21.75
CA ASN A 195 -25.61 -19.29 -20.71
C ASN A 195 -25.51 -19.97 -19.33
N ILE A 196 -25.92 -21.24 -19.21
CA ILE A 196 -25.90 -21.99 -17.97
C ILE A 196 -25.09 -23.27 -18.17
N VAL A 197 -24.05 -23.42 -17.36
CA VAL A 197 -23.11 -24.54 -17.31
C VAL A 197 -23.38 -25.38 -16.08
N GLY A 198 -23.45 -26.68 -16.25
CA GLY A 198 -23.70 -27.62 -15.14
C GLY A 198 -25.17 -28.10 -15.07
N PRO A 199 -25.60 -28.69 -13.93
CA PRO A 199 -24.78 -28.96 -12.72
C PRO A 199 -23.66 -29.96 -12.99
N LEU A 200 -22.46 -29.66 -12.51
CA LEU A 200 -21.28 -30.52 -12.59
C LEU A 200 -20.87 -30.96 -11.17
N TYR A 201 -20.74 -32.26 -10.94
CA TYR A 201 -20.31 -32.79 -9.64
C TYR A 201 -18.79 -32.72 -9.50
N LEU A 202 -18.31 -31.93 -8.53
CA LEU A 202 -16.90 -31.75 -8.21
C LEU A 202 -16.73 -31.56 -6.70
N LYS A 203 -15.73 -32.22 -6.09
CA LYS A 203 -15.43 -32.08 -4.66
C LYS A 203 -16.68 -32.21 -3.76
N ASN A 204 -17.48 -33.25 -3.99
CA ASN A 204 -18.70 -33.56 -3.25
C ASN A 204 -19.81 -32.49 -3.29
N LYS A 205 -19.78 -31.59 -4.30
CA LYS A 205 -20.77 -30.56 -4.52
C LYS A 205 -21.17 -30.46 -6.01
N PHE A 206 -22.37 -29.97 -6.26
CA PHE A 206 -22.83 -29.65 -7.60
C PHE A 206 -22.55 -28.18 -7.89
N HIS A 207 -21.78 -27.93 -8.96
CA HIS A 207 -21.44 -26.59 -9.44
C HIS A 207 -22.33 -26.22 -10.62
N LEU A 208 -23.08 -25.14 -10.47
CA LEU A 208 -23.92 -24.56 -11.50
C LEU A 208 -23.47 -23.13 -11.75
N ILE A 209 -23.17 -22.80 -13.00
CA ILE A 209 -22.66 -21.49 -13.38
C ILE A 209 -23.58 -20.87 -14.42
N GLU A 210 -24.10 -19.70 -14.12
CA GLU A 210 -24.74 -18.84 -15.09
C GLU A 210 -23.74 -17.83 -15.61
N ILE A 211 -23.55 -17.80 -16.92
CA ILE A 211 -22.64 -16.88 -17.61
C ILE A 211 -23.48 -15.67 -18.05
N LEU A 212 -23.20 -14.52 -17.49
CA LEU A 212 -23.87 -13.27 -17.80
C LEU A 212 -23.22 -12.56 -18.98
N GLU A 213 -21.89 -12.57 -19.03
CA GLU A 213 -21.11 -11.89 -20.06
C GLU A 213 -19.74 -12.55 -20.22
N ILE A 214 -19.22 -12.56 -21.43
CA ILE A 214 -17.86 -13.03 -21.74
C ILE A 214 -17.05 -11.85 -22.29
N PHE A 215 -15.89 -11.64 -21.71
CA PHE A 215 -14.91 -10.65 -22.13
C PHE A 215 -13.73 -11.37 -22.81
N PRO A 216 -13.52 -11.18 -24.11
CA PRO A 216 -12.39 -11.79 -24.81
C PRO A 216 -11.04 -11.21 -24.32
N LYS A 217 -9.96 -11.96 -24.53
CA LYS A 217 -8.60 -11.42 -24.42
C LYS A 217 -8.47 -10.17 -25.29
N GLY A 218 -7.79 -9.13 -24.80
CA GLY A 218 -7.66 -7.84 -25.49
C GLY A 218 -8.86 -6.92 -25.34
N SER A 219 -9.96 -7.34 -24.70
CA SER A 219 -11.05 -6.41 -24.37
C SER A 219 -10.65 -5.46 -23.24
N PRO A 220 -11.16 -4.21 -23.23
CA PRO A 220 -10.85 -3.27 -22.15
C PRO A 220 -11.34 -3.75 -20.79
N LEU A 221 -10.52 -3.50 -19.76
CA LEU A 221 -10.95 -3.57 -18.37
C LEU A 221 -11.94 -2.44 -18.09
N GLY A 222 -12.98 -2.69 -17.29
CA GLY A 222 -13.87 -1.62 -16.82
C GLY A 222 -13.12 -0.63 -15.91
N LEU A 223 -13.60 0.61 -15.85
CA LEU A 223 -13.00 1.65 -15.02
C LEU A 223 -12.86 1.20 -13.56
N ASP A 224 -13.84 0.48 -13.02
CA ASP A 224 -13.83 -0.01 -11.64
C ASP A 224 -12.62 -0.90 -11.31
N PHE A 225 -12.06 -1.59 -12.33
CA PHE A 225 -10.88 -2.45 -12.15
C PHE A 225 -9.56 -1.72 -12.21
N VAL A 226 -9.53 -0.54 -12.80
CA VAL A 226 -8.31 0.23 -13.04
C VAL A 226 -8.35 1.61 -12.36
N HIS A 227 -9.40 1.89 -11.59
CA HIS A 227 -9.62 3.16 -10.92
C HIS A 227 -8.41 3.56 -10.05
N ASP A 228 -7.97 2.68 -9.17
CA ASP A 228 -6.88 2.98 -8.24
C ASP A 228 -5.53 3.10 -8.96
N GLU A 229 -5.31 2.30 -10.00
CA GLU A 229 -4.13 2.44 -10.84
C GLU A 229 -4.10 3.81 -11.53
N ILE A 230 -5.21 4.24 -12.10
CA ILE A 230 -5.33 5.55 -12.75
C ILE A 230 -5.17 6.67 -11.73
N TYR A 231 -5.77 6.54 -10.56
CA TYR A 231 -5.60 7.50 -9.47
C TYR A 231 -4.11 7.69 -9.15
N GLN A 232 -3.37 6.60 -8.95
CA GLN A 232 -1.93 6.67 -8.65
C GLN A 232 -1.11 7.29 -9.81
N ARG A 233 -1.43 6.94 -11.05
CA ARG A 233 -0.77 7.54 -12.23
C ARG A 233 -0.99 9.05 -12.29
N LEU A 234 -2.20 9.53 -12.00
CA LEU A 234 -2.53 10.95 -11.98
C LEU A 234 -1.84 11.68 -10.82
N ILE A 235 -1.80 11.09 -9.62
CA ILE A 235 -1.07 11.64 -8.48
C ILE A 235 0.42 11.75 -8.81
N ASN A 236 1.03 10.69 -9.36
CA ASN A 236 2.44 10.70 -9.73
C ASN A 236 2.75 11.77 -10.80
N LYS A 237 1.83 11.96 -11.76
CA LYS A 237 1.96 13.02 -12.77
C LYS A 237 1.90 14.42 -12.15
N LYS A 238 0.94 14.66 -11.25
CA LYS A 238 0.82 15.95 -10.53
C LYS A 238 2.04 16.22 -9.65
N LEU A 239 2.57 15.19 -8.98
CA LEU A 239 3.78 15.28 -8.18
C LEU A 239 5.00 15.63 -9.04
N ALA A 240 5.15 14.98 -10.20
CA ALA A 240 6.22 15.30 -11.14
C ALA A 240 6.12 16.75 -11.65
N SER A 241 4.93 17.23 -12.00
CA SER A 241 4.72 18.63 -12.41
C SER A 241 5.12 19.61 -11.31
N LYS A 242 4.68 19.37 -10.06
CA LYS A 242 5.05 20.20 -8.91
C LYS A 242 6.55 20.22 -8.64
N LYS A 243 7.20 19.09 -8.82
CA LYS A 243 8.67 19.00 -8.70
C LYS A 243 9.38 19.82 -9.78
N GLU A 244 8.93 19.75 -11.02
CA GLU A 244 9.52 20.55 -12.12
C GLU A 244 9.29 22.05 -11.89
N GLU A 245 8.07 22.47 -11.51
CA GLU A 245 7.78 23.87 -11.14
C GLU A 245 8.75 24.38 -10.04
N ALA A 246 8.96 23.57 -8.99
CA ALA A 246 9.89 23.93 -7.92
C ALA A 246 11.35 23.97 -8.40
N LEU A 247 11.75 23.04 -9.27
CA LEU A 247 13.10 23.01 -9.84
C LEU A 247 13.36 24.22 -10.72
N ASP A 248 12.38 24.65 -11.51
CA ASP A 248 12.51 25.84 -12.37
C ASP A 248 12.67 27.11 -11.53
N SER A 249 11.88 27.28 -10.46
CA SER A 249 12.07 28.40 -9.52
C SER A 249 13.46 28.38 -8.89
N LEU A 250 13.87 27.22 -8.36
CA LEU A 250 15.18 27.09 -7.72
C LEU A 250 16.36 27.32 -8.67
N ARG A 251 16.22 26.91 -9.94
CA ARG A 251 17.26 27.18 -10.97
C ARG A 251 17.39 28.66 -11.29
N ASN A 252 16.29 29.41 -11.28
CA ASN A 252 16.30 30.85 -11.54
C ASN A 252 16.95 31.64 -10.39
N GLU A 253 16.95 31.12 -9.19
CA GLU A 253 17.49 31.74 -7.99
C GLU A 253 18.95 31.32 -7.69
N ALA A 254 19.41 30.23 -8.28
CA ALA A 254 20.71 29.63 -7.98
C ALA A 254 21.80 30.03 -8.97
N GLU A 255 23.01 30.28 -8.48
CA GLU A 255 24.19 30.30 -9.32
C GLU A 255 24.62 28.88 -9.68
N ILE A 256 24.52 28.52 -10.96
CA ILE A 256 24.83 27.18 -11.45
C ILE A 256 26.03 27.24 -12.38
N VAL A 257 27.13 26.67 -11.92
CA VAL A 257 28.37 26.57 -12.72
C VAL A 257 28.55 25.11 -13.16
N VAL A 258 28.63 24.91 -14.47
CA VAL A 258 28.90 23.59 -15.09
C VAL A 258 30.30 23.59 -15.70
N ASN A 259 31.17 22.72 -15.21
CA ASN A 259 32.50 22.54 -15.81
C ASN A 259 32.40 21.66 -17.05
N ASN A 260 32.39 22.28 -18.23
CA ASN A 260 32.27 21.59 -19.53
C ASN A 260 33.51 20.77 -19.92
N LYS A 261 34.62 20.85 -19.18
CA LYS A 261 35.84 20.07 -19.47
C LYS A 261 35.74 18.59 -19.09
N ILE A 262 34.66 18.18 -18.38
CA ILE A 262 34.44 16.79 -17.93
C ILE A 262 33.47 16.02 -18.85
N LYS A 263 33.09 16.58 -20.01
CA LYS A 263 32.34 15.84 -21.03
C LYS A 263 33.28 14.87 -21.76
N LYS A 264 33.28 13.62 -21.33
CA LYS A 264 33.70 12.46 -22.13
C LYS A 264 32.59 11.43 -22.17
#